data_2f43db73239ddd25f2a3143d24ad10ca
#
_entry.id   2f43db73239ddd25f2a3143d24ad10ca
#
_cell.length_a   1.000
_cell.length_b   1.000
_cell.length_c   1.000
_cell.angle_alpha   90.00
_cell.angle_beta   90.00
_cell.angle_gamma   90.00
#
_symmetry.space_group_name_H-M   'P 1'
#
loop_
_entity.id
_entity.type
_entity.pdbx_description
1 polymer ?
#
loop_
_entity_poly.entity_id
_entity_poly.type
_entity_poly.pdbx_seq_one_letter_code
_entity_poly.pdbx_strand_id
1 'polypeptide(L)'
;MQNLVDLDDYAPSSDSGKMGQLKITMAQFFRVNGGSTQNRGVKPDIKFPSAGDPEEYGERSLDNALPWTSISAASYKREGDLGRMVAVADFRYQGRMTSDQEFSWLLSDVE
;
A
#
# COMPACT_ATOMS: atom_id res chain seq x y z
N MET A 1 7.26 8.00 -5.68
CA MET A 1 8.37 8.83 -5.15
C MET A 1 7.89 10.26 -5.04
N GLN A 2 8.18 10.90 -3.93
CA GLN A 2 7.75 12.27 -3.64
C GLN A 2 8.98 13.14 -3.45
N ASN A 3 8.91 14.38 -3.90
CA ASN A 3 9.92 15.40 -3.63
C ASN A 3 9.36 16.40 -2.63
N LEU A 4 10.19 16.85 -1.71
CA LEU A 4 9.89 17.89 -0.77
C LEU A 4 10.63 19.17 -1.21
N VAL A 5 9.88 20.21 -1.47
CA VAL A 5 10.42 21.50 -1.91
C VAL A 5 10.18 22.52 -0.81
N ASP A 6 11.24 23.13 -0.30
CA ASP A 6 11.13 24.23 0.65
C ASP A 6 10.76 25.49 -0.12
N LEU A 7 9.63 26.10 0.24
CA LEU A 7 9.15 27.30 -0.44
C LEU A 7 9.93 28.54 -0.04
N ASP A 8 10.63 28.52 1.09
CA ASP A 8 11.49 29.62 1.53
C ASP A 8 12.68 29.83 0.58
N ASP A 9 13.13 28.77 -0.13
CA ASP A 9 14.20 28.86 -1.14
C ASP A 9 13.79 29.69 -2.39
N TYR A 10 12.49 29.88 -2.59
CA TYR A 10 11.93 30.60 -3.75
C TYR A 10 11.31 31.93 -3.37
N ALA A 11 11.24 32.26 -2.08
CA ALA A 11 10.70 33.51 -1.62
C ALA A 11 11.69 34.64 -1.85
N PRO A 12 11.25 35.82 -2.30
CA PRO A 12 12.08 37.01 -2.25
C PRO A 12 12.40 37.35 -0.78
N SER A 13 13.64 37.62 -0.48
CA SER A 13 14.25 37.79 0.82
C SER A 13 13.74 39.04 1.58
N SER A 14 12.45 39.14 1.84
CA SER A 14 11.87 40.22 2.64
C SER A 14 10.73 39.71 3.50
N ASP A 15 11.00 39.67 4.80
CA ASP A 15 10.04 39.81 5.91
C ASP A 15 8.75 39.00 5.93
N SER A 16 8.58 38.06 5.04
CA SER A 16 7.47 37.08 5.02
C SER A 16 7.87 35.88 5.85
N GLY A 17 7.07 35.56 6.86
CA GLY A 17 7.26 34.37 7.69
C GLY A 17 7.47 33.11 6.86
N LYS A 18 7.88 32.02 7.48
CA LYS A 18 8.14 30.74 6.82
C LYS A 18 6.97 30.36 5.91
N MET A 19 7.25 30.15 4.63
CA MET A 19 6.25 29.78 3.60
C MET A 19 5.91 28.28 3.64
N GLY A 20 6.71 27.48 4.36
CA GLY A 20 6.48 26.05 4.50
C GLY A 20 7.05 25.22 3.37
N GLN A 21 6.56 23.99 3.25
CA GLN A 21 7.11 23.00 2.33
C GLN A 21 6.02 22.44 1.43
N LEU A 22 6.35 22.26 0.16
CA LEU A 22 5.49 21.65 -0.84
C LEU A 22 5.94 20.21 -1.10
N LYS A 23 5.03 19.27 -0.93
CA LYS A 23 5.25 17.85 -1.20
C LYS A 23 4.59 17.47 -2.52
N ILE A 24 5.40 17.14 -3.51
CA ILE A 24 4.94 16.81 -4.86
C ILE A 24 5.27 15.36 -5.19
N THR A 25 4.30 14.61 -5.70
CA THR A 25 4.54 13.29 -6.27
C THR A 25 5.07 13.42 -7.70
N MET A 26 6.30 12.99 -7.92
CA MET A 26 6.98 13.12 -9.21
C MET A 26 7.08 11.82 -10.00
N ALA A 27 6.97 10.67 -9.34
CA ALA A 27 7.06 9.37 -10.00
C ALA A 27 6.27 8.31 -9.25
N GLN A 28 5.74 7.34 -9.98
CA GLN A 28 5.12 6.15 -9.45
C GLN A 28 6.10 4.98 -9.42
N PHE A 29 5.88 4.08 -8.48
CA PHE A 29 6.61 2.82 -8.39
C PHE A 29 5.80 1.71 -9.06
N PHE A 30 6.47 0.91 -9.90
CA PHE A 30 5.89 -0.26 -10.54
C PHE A 30 6.63 -1.53 -10.13
N ARG A 31 5.87 -2.57 -9.90
CA ARG A 31 6.42 -3.90 -9.62
C ARG A 31 6.82 -4.58 -10.93
N VAL A 32 7.60 -5.66 -10.83
CA VAL A 32 8.06 -6.44 -12.00
C VAL A 32 6.94 -6.97 -12.89
N ASN A 33 5.75 -7.18 -12.32
CA ASN A 33 4.55 -7.57 -13.06
C ASN A 33 3.82 -6.41 -13.75
N GLY A 34 4.38 -5.20 -13.68
CA GLY A 34 3.83 -4.00 -14.30
C GLY A 34 2.77 -3.28 -13.48
N GLY A 35 2.30 -3.82 -12.38
CA GLY A 35 1.30 -3.17 -11.54
C GLY A 35 1.90 -2.10 -10.62
N SER A 36 1.24 -0.96 -10.50
CA SER A 36 1.55 0.05 -9.49
C SER A 36 1.13 -0.41 -8.09
N THR A 37 1.76 0.11 -7.06
CA THR A 37 1.31 -0.03 -5.67
C THR A 37 0.35 1.09 -5.25
N GLN A 38 0.07 2.05 -6.14
CA GLN A 38 -0.79 3.20 -5.89
C GLN A 38 -2.21 2.76 -5.48
N ASN A 39 -2.78 3.35 -4.46
CA ASN A 39 -4.12 3.06 -3.91
C ASN A 39 -4.37 1.63 -3.43
N ARG A 40 -3.56 0.67 -3.82
CA ARG A 40 -3.77 -0.77 -3.54
C ARG A 40 -2.72 -1.36 -2.62
N GLY A 41 -1.57 -0.69 -2.48
CA GLY A 41 -0.43 -1.26 -1.78
C GLY A 41 0.05 -2.57 -2.42
N VAL A 42 0.65 -3.42 -1.63
CA VAL A 42 1.01 -4.79 -1.99
C VAL A 42 -0.03 -5.72 -1.40
N LYS A 43 -0.89 -6.27 -2.25
CA LYS A 43 -1.92 -7.21 -1.81
C LYS A 43 -1.28 -8.54 -1.43
N PRO A 44 -1.44 -9.03 -0.20
CA PRO A 44 -0.96 -10.35 0.20
C PRO A 44 -1.81 -11.46 -0.42
N ASP A 45 -1.22 -12.66 -0.58
CA ASP A 45 -1.94 -13.84 -1.06
C ASP A 45 -2.95 -14.35 -0.02
N ILE A 46 -2.60 -14.26 1.25
CA ILE A 46 -3.48 -14.58 2.38
C ILE A 46 -3.72 -13.29 3.17
N LYS A 47 -4.97 -12.86 3.24
CA LYS A 47 -5.36 -11.66 3.98
C LYS A 47 -5.64 -11.99 5.43
N PHE A 48 -5.06 -11.24 6.34
CA PHE A 48 -5.46 -11.21 7.74
C PHE A 48 -6.65 -10.27 7.95
N PRO A 49 -7.53 -10.54 8.89
CA PRO A 49 -8.53 -9.59 9.34
C PRO A 49 -7.84 -8.30 9.80
N SER A 50 -8.41 -7.17 9.50
CA SER A 50 -7.86 -5.86 9.86
C SER A 50 -9.01 -4.91 10.18
N ALA A 51 -8.94 -4.26 11.32
CA ALA A 51 -9.90 -3.25 11.75
C ALA A 51 -9.77 -1.91 10.98
N GLY A 52 -8.67 -1.72 10.23
CA GLY A 52 -8.47 -0.50 9.44
C GLY A 52 -9.25 -0.57 8.12
N ASP A 53 -10.18 0.35 7.93
CA ASP A 53 -10.84 0.54 6.63
C ASP A 53 -9.89 1.31 5.69
N PRO A 54 -9.47 0.71 4.57
CA PRO A 54 -8.64 1.39 3.58
C PRO A 54 -9.32 2.59 2.93
N GLU A 55 -10.65 2.64 2.93
CA GLU A 55 -11.40 3.78 2.39
C GLU A 55 -11.38 4.98 3.36
N GLU A 56 -11.20 4.74 4.65
CA GLU A 56 -11.14 5.80 5.66
C GLU A 56 -9.70 6.28 5.90
N TYR A 57 -8.74 5.35 6.03
CA TYR A 57 -7.36 5.65 6.43
C TYR A 57 -6.33 5.44 5.33
N GLY A 58 -6.73 4.87 4.20
CA GLY A 58 -5.85 4.60 3.08
C GLY A 58 -5.60 5.82 2.20
N GLU A 59 -4.67 5.68 1.26
CA GLU A 59 -4.40 6.71 0.25
C GLU A 59 -5.65 7.09 -0.56
N ARG A 60 -6.62 6.19 -0.67
CA ARG A 60 -7.90 6.42 -1.37
C ARG A 60 -8.76 7.49 -0.72
N SER A 61 -8.61 7.71 0.58
CA SER A 61 -9.37 8.74 1.31
C SER A 61 -8.90 10.17 0.97
N LEU A 62 -7.78 10.32 0.26
CA LEU A 62 -7.25 11.62 -0.13
C LEU A 62 -7.91 12.10 -1.42
N ASP A 63 -8.41 13.34 -1.44
CA ASP A 63 -9.09 13.95 -2.60
C ASP A 63 -8.26 13.94 -3.88
N ASN A 64 -6.93 14.01 -3.75
CA ASN A 64 -5.99 14.09 -4.86
C ASN A 64 -5.15 12.81 -5.01
N ALA A 65 -5.65 11.66 -4.55
CA ALA A 65 -4.97 10.39 -4.71
C ALA A 65 -4.78 10.05 -6.20
N LEU A 66 -3.57 9.70 -6.59
CA LEU A 66 -3.29 9.29 -7.95
C LEU A 66 -3.96 7.95 -8.25
N PRO A 67 -4.57 7.77 -9.43
CA PRO A 67 -5.21 6.51 -9.79
C PRO A 67 -4.19 5.38 -9.90
N TRP A 68 -4.67 4.16 -9.66
CA TRP A 68 -3.86 2.97 -9.94
C TRP A 68 -3.62 2.84 -11.45
N THR A 69 -2.38 2.57 -11.82
CA THR A 69 -1.98 2.38 -13.23
C THR A 69 -1.11 1.16 -13.37
N SER A 70 -0.90 0.71 -14.60
CA SER A 70 0.00 -0.39 -14.92
C SER A 70 0.80 -0.07 -16.17
N ILE A 71 1.98 -0.67 -16.25
CA ILE A 71 2.85 -0.68 -17.42
C ILE A 71 3.08 -2.11 -17.87
N SER A 72 3.74 -2.31 -19.00
CA SER A 72 4.16 -3.65 -19.44
C SER A 72 5.03 -4.31 -18.38
N ALA A 73 4.76 -5.58 -18.08
CA ALA A 73 5.58 -6.34 -17.15
C ALA A 73 7.03 -6.43 -17.64
N ALA A 74 7.97 -6.39 -16.72
CA ALA A 74 9.37 -6.64 -17.06
C ALA A 74 9.56 -8.09 -17.52
N SER A 75 10.51 -8.33 -18.42
CA SER A 75 10.93 -9.69 -18.74
C SER A 75 11.74 -10.28 -17.59
N TYR A 76 11.18 -11.25 -16.88
CA TYR A 76 11.88 -11.92 -15.78
C TYR A 76 11.54 -13.39 -15.71
N LYS A 77 12.47 -14.19 -15.21
CA LYS A 77 12.27 -15.59 -14.93
C LYS A 77 11.73 -15.73 -13.50
N ARG A 78 10.57 -16.37 -13.36
CA ARG A 78 10.08 -16.77 -12.05
C ARG A 78 10.97 -17.87 -11.48
N GLU A 79 11.44 -17.69 -10.25
CA GLU A 79 12.11 -18.73 -9.50
C GLU A 79 11.10 -19.43 -8.61
N GLY A 80 10.85 -20.70 -8.91
CA GLY A 80 9.93 -21.57 -8.18
C GLY A 80 8.45 -21.32 -8.46
N ASP A 81 7.64 -22.28 -8.09
CA ASP A 81 6.18 -22.20 -8.06
C ASP A 81 5.70 -22.07 -6.62
N LEU A 82 5.32 -20.86 -6.25
CA LEU A 82 4.78 -20.58 -4.92
C LEU A 82 3.30 -20.96 -4.78
N GLY A 83 2.61 -21.29 -5.88
CA GLY A 83 1.17 -21.58 -5.84
C GLY A 83 0.82 -22.71 -4.89
N ARG A 84 1.60 -23.80 -4.91
CA ARG A 84 1.40 -24.92 -3.98
C ARG A 84 1.66 -24.51 -2.53
N MET A 85 2.67 -23.69 -2.28
CA MET A 85 2.98 -23.21 -0.92
C MET A 85 1.88 -22.30 -0.39
N VAL A 86 1.38 -21.41 -1.23
CA VAL A 86 0.25 -20.52 -0.89
C VAL A 86 -0.99 -21.36 -0.58
N ALA A 87 -1.34 -22.37 -1.38
CA ALA A 87 -2.48 -23.23 -1.12
C ALA A 87 -2.36 -23.98 0.23
N VAL A 88 -1.18 -24.51 0.56
CA VAL A 88 -0.94 -25.18 1.84
C VAL A 88 -1.03 -24.17 3.00
N ALA A 89 -0.47 -22.97 2.82
CA ALA A 89 -0.51 -21.93 3.84
C ALA A 89 -1.94 -21.43 4.08
N ASP A 90 -2.73 -21.26 3.02
CA ASP A 90 -4.14 -20.87 3.11
C ASP A 90 -4.96 -21.94 3.83
N PHE A 91 -4.80 -23.21 3.49
CA PHE A 91 -5.47 -24.30 4.19
C PHE A 91 -5.16 -24.30 5.70
N ARG A 92 -3.89 -24.09 6.06
CA ARG A 92 -3.49 -24.00 7.49
C ARG A 92 -4.05 -22.76 8.16
N TYR A 93 -4.12 -21.66 7.44
CA TYR A 93 -4.69 -20.40 7.92
C TYR A 93 -6.19 -20.58 8.23
N GLN A 94 -6.97 -21.15 7.31
CA GLN A 94 -8.38 -21.44 7.52
C GLN A 94 -8.61 -22.37 8.74
N GLY A 95 -7.78 -23.40 8.91
CA GLY A 95 -7.83 -24.26 10.08
C GLY A 95 -7.59 -23.51 11.40
N ARG A 96 -6.64 -22.57 11.42
CA ARG A 96 -6.39 -21.76 12.62
C ARG A 96 -7.52 -20.76 12.92
N MET A 97 -8.07 -20.14 11.90
CA MET A 97 -9.21 -19.22 12.07
C MET A 97 -10.40 -19.86 12.80
N THR A 98 -10.59 -21.17 12.62
CA THR A 98 -11.72 -21.91 13.23
C THR A 98 -11.38 -22.54 14.57
N SER A 99 -10.10 -22.77 14.89
CA SER A 99 -9.69 -23.51 16.09
C SER A 99 -8.94 -22.67 17.13
N ASP A 100 -8.44 -21.51 16.74
CA ASP A 100 -7.63 -20.64 17.59
C ASP A 100 -8.51 -19.55 18.24
N GLN A 101 -8.48 -19.50 19.57
CA GLN A 101 -9.27 -18.55 20.34
C GLN A 101 -8.86 -17.08 20.09
N GLU A 102 -7.57 -16.84 19.89
CA GLU A 102 -7.07 -15.47 19.61
C GLU A 102 -7.57 -14.98 18.25
N PHE A 103 -7.66 -15.87 17.26
CA PHE A 103 -8.27 -15.54 15.97
C PHE A 103 -9.77 -15.21 16.08
N SER A 104 -10.51 -15.94 16.95
CA SER A 104 -11.92 -15.63 17.12
C SER A 104 -12.14 -14.28 17.79
N TRP A 105 -11.28 -13.89 18.72
CA TRP A 105 -11.30 -12.56 19.32
C TRP A 105 -10.96 -11.49 18.28
N LEU A 106 -9.89 -11.70 17.48
CA LEU A 106 -9.54 -10.77 16.41
C LEU A 106 -10.69 -10.56 15.42
N LEU A 107 -11.40 -11.61 15.06
CA LEU A 107 -12.56 -11.50 14.15
C LEU A 107 -13.70 -10.69 14.79
N SER A 108 -13.96 -10.90 16.07
CA SER A 108 -15.00 -10.12 16.79
C SER A 108 -14.63 -8.65 16.98
N ASP A 109 -13.34 -8.33 17.00
CA ASP A 109 -12.87 -6.93 17.12
C ASP A 109 -12.92 -6.18 15.80
N VAL A 110 -12.99 -6.90 14.68
CA VAL A 110 -12.99 -6.35 13.30
C VAL A 110 -14.41 -6.19 12.75
N GLU A 111 -15.41 -6.89 13.29
CA GLU A 111 -16.82 -6.76 12.92
C GLU A 111 -17.48 -5.54 13.58
#